data_254dac9db23754397797f1aefb979e09
#
_entry.id   254dac9db23754397797f1aefb979e09
#
_cell.length_a   1.000
_cell.length_b   1.000
_cell.length_c   1.000
_cell.angle_alpha   90.00
_cell.angle_beta   90.00
_cell.angle_gamma   90.00
#
_symmetry.space_group_name_H-M   'P 1'
#
loop_
_entity.id
_entity.type
_entity.pdbx_description
1 polymer ?
#
loop_
_entity_poly.entity_id
_entity_poly.type
_entity_poly.pdbx_seq_one_letter_code
_entity_poly.pdbx_strand_id
1 'polypeptide(L)'
;GLAWWLAATVFAKVDEFQGETAGGGHALRQAFESLGLLVSDAPFRDFVIARALLMASALGSPFLVVLAQNRADGAALLGGFLVASSLASTVSASVWGYMADASSRQVMIRGGALAALVCLGVAAVALADPAWNGLTWFYPVAFFVLSIAHSGVRIGRKTYLVDMAGGTKRTDYTAVSNTVIGVLLLVLGGVSAAVSLLGAQWALLLLGAMGVLGTFWSWKLKEVE
;
A
#
# COMPACT_ATOMS: atom_id res chain seq x y z
N GLY A 1 25.71 0.19 1.84
CA GLY A 1 26.79 -0.21 0.93
C GLY A 1 27.25 -1.64 1.12
N LEU A 2 27.90 -1.96 2.25
CA LEU A 2 28.60 -3.24 2.46
C LEU A 2 27.64 -4.46 2.42
N ALA A 3 26.46 -4.34 3.05
CA ALA A 3 25.45 -5.40 3.06
C ALA A 3 24.93 -5.72 1.66
N TRP A 4 24.74 -4.73 0.80
CA TRP A 4 24.34 -4.90 -0.59
C TRP A 4 25.44 -5.55 -1.44
N TRP A 5 26.70 -5.20 -1.18
CA TRP A 5 27.83 -5.79 -1.86
C TRP A 5 28.02 -7.27 -1.49
N LEU A 6 27.89 -7.59 -0.19
CA LEU A 6 27.91 -8.98 0.29
C LEU A 6 26.74 -9.79 -0.29
N ALA A 7 25.54 -9.25 -0.30
CA ALA A 7 24.38 -9.91 -0.92
C ALA A 7 24.62 -10.18 -2.42
N ALA A 8 25.10 -9.19 -3.17
CA ALA A 8 25.41 -9.34 -4.58
C ALA A 8 26.47 -10.43 -4.85
N THR A 9 27.53 -10.52 -4.01
CA THR A 9 28.55 -11.57 -4.16
C THR A 9 28.05 -12.96 -3.82
N VAL A 10 27.10 -13.09 -2.90
CA VAL A 10 26.44 -14.37 -2.58
C VAL A 10 25.51 -14.77 -3.72
N PHE A 11 24.68 -13.84 -4.22
CA PHE A 11 23.78 -14.13 -5.34
C PHE A 11 24.51 -14.45 -6.64
N ALA A 12 25.68 -13.85 -6.90
CA ALA A 12 26.49 -14.17 -8.07
C ALA A 12 27.03 -15.63 -8.09
N LYS A 13 26.98 -16.33 -6.93
CA LYS A 13 27.39 -17.74 -6.82
C LYS A 13 26.23 -18.74 -6.85
N VAL A 14 25.01 -18.24 -6.94
CA VAL A 14 23.81 -19.10 -7.05
C VAL A 14 23.64 -19.45 -8.52
N ASP A 15 23.72 -20.73 -8.85
CA ASP A 15 23.39 -21.22 -10.19
C ASP A 15 21.91 -20.95 -10.47
N GLU A 16 21.64 -20.04 -11.40
CA GLU A 16 20.27 -19.79 -11.85
C GLU A 16 19.81 -20.99 -12.67
N PHE A 17 18.74 -21.65 -12.22
CA PHE A 17 17.97 -22.50 -13.10
C PHE A 17 17.51 -21.64 -14.28
N GLN A 18 17.98 -21.96 -15.48
CA GLN A 18 17.47 -21.36 -16.69
C GLN A 18 16.00 -21.76 -16.81
N GLY A 19 15.12 -20.89 -16.31
CA GLY A 19 13.70 -20.98 -16.62
C GLY A 19 13.51 -20.82 -18.13
N GLU A 20 12.45 -21.40 -18.67
CA GLU A 20 12.13 -21.31 -20.10
C GLU A 20 12.16 -19.85 -20.55
N THR A 21 13.19 -19.47 -21.30
CA THR A 21 13.41 -18.11 -21.85
C THR A 21 12.57 -17.85 -23.09
N ALA A 22 11.49 -18.60 -23.30
CA ALA A 22 10.58 -18.47 -24.44
C ALA A 22 9.67 -17.24 -24.35
N GLY A 23 10.19 -16.02 -24.15
CA GLY A 23 9.32 -14.86 -23.98
C GLY A 23 9.88 -13.48 -24.35
N GLY A 24 11.12 -13.35 -24.80
CA GLY A 24 11.78 -12.04 -24.95
C GLY A 24 11.24 -11.13 -26.07
N GLY A 25 10.52 -11.65 -27.05
CA GLY A 25 10.08 -10.88 -28.23
C GLY A 25 8.67 -10.27 -28.17
N HIS A 26 7.81 -10.71 -27.25
CA HIS A 26 6.40 -10.33 -27.23
C HIS A 26 5.89 -9.87 -25.84
N ALA A 27 6.80 -9.43 -24.96
CA ALA A 27 6.43 -9.08 -23.57
C ALA A 27 5.30 -8.03 -23.50
N LEU A 28 5.29 -7.03 -24.37
CA LEU A 28 4.21 -6.03 -24.43
C LEU A 28 2.91 -6.65 -24.91
N ARG A 29 2.95 -7.48 -25.95
CA ARG A 29 1.75 -8.17 -26.46
C ARG A 29 1.19 -9.10 -25.43
N GLN A 30 2.04 -9.89 -24.78
CA GLN A 30 1.63 -10.79 -23.69
C GLN A 30 1.08 -10.02 -22.48
N ALA A 31 1.64 -8.85 -22.15
CA ALA A 31 1.09 -7.96 -21.12
C ALA A 31 -0.31 -7.45 -21.50
N PHE A 32 -0.55 -7.08 -22.76
CA PHE A 32 -1.88 -6.67 -23.23
C PHE A 32 -2.87 -7.82 -23.29
N GLU A 33 -2.47 -9.00 -23.74
CA GLU A 33 -3.30 -10.21 -23.74
C GLU A 33 -3.68 -10.60 -22.30
N SER A 34 -2.73 -10.49 -21.37
CA SER A 34 -2.98 -10.76 -19.94
C SER A 34 -3.92 -9.75 -19.30
N LEU A 35 -4.06 -8.51 -19.81
CA LEU A 35 -5.10 -7.57 -19.34
C LEU A 35 -6.52 -8.11 -19.57
N GLY A 36 -6.69 -9.03 -20.53
CA GLY A 36 -7.95 -9.75 -20.73
C GLY A 36 -8.40 -10.52 -19.48
N LEU A 37 -7.49 -10.88 -18.57
CA LEU A 37 -7.81 -11.52 -17.29
C LEU A 37 -8.72 -10.65 -16.41
N LEU A 38 -8.61 -9.33 -16.50
CA LEU A 38 -9.49 -8.40 -15.75
C LEU A 38 -10.93 -8.45 -16.23
N VAL A 39 -11.16 -8.90 -17.45
CA VAL A 39 -12.51 -9.05 -18.03
C VAL A 39 -13.02 -10.46 -17.82
N SER A 40 -12.17 -11.46 -18.02
CA SER A 40 -12.57 -12.88 -18.00
C SER A 40 -12.64 -13.48 -16.59
N ASP A 41 -11.84 -12.96 -15.62
CA ASP A 41 -11.75 -13.48 -14.27
C ASP A 41 -12.30 -12.45 -13.25
N ALA A 42 -13.58 -12.61 -12.89
CA ALA A 42 -14.26 -11.71 -11.98
C ALA A 42 -13.62 -11.66 -10.56
N PRO A 43 -13.24 -12.78 -9.91
CA PRO A 43 -12.52 -12.76 -8.64
C PRO A 43 -11.21 -11.97 -8.70
N PHE A 44 -10.42 -12.13 -9.77
CA PHE A 44 -9.18 -11.41 -9.95
C PHE A 44 -9.43 -9.91 -10.15
N ARG A 45 -10.43 -9.54 -10.97
CA ARG A 45 -10.84 -8.14 -11.14
C ARG A 45 -11.23 -7.49 -9.82
N ASP A 46 -12.07 -8.16 -9.02
CA ASP A 46 -12.52 -7.64 -7.73
C ASP A 46 -11.34 -7.43 -6.76
N PHE A 47 -10.37 -8.34 -6.77
CA PHE A 47 -9.14 -8.17 -6.02
C PHE A 47 -8.31 -6.96 -6.51
N VAL A 48 -8.17 -6.76 -7.82
CA VAL A 48 -7.43 -5.62 -8.37
C VAL A 48 -8.11 -4.30 -8.00
N ILE A 49 -9.45 -4.23 -8.02
CA ILE A 49 -10.20 -3.06 -7.57
C ILE A 49 -9.97 -2.80 -6.08
N ALA A 50 -10.11 -3.82 -5.22
CA ALA A 50 -9.83 -3.69 -3.79
C ALA A 50 -8.41 -3.18 -3.55
N ARG A 51 -7.44 -3.79 -4.22
CA ARG A 51 -6.02 -3.41 -4.14
C ARG A 51 -5.79 -1.96 -4.57
N ALA A 52 -6.43 -1.52 -5.66
CA ALA A 52 -6.34 -0.15 -6.15
C ALA A 52 -6.86 0.87 -5.12
N LEU A 53 -8.03 0.62 -4.57
CA LEU A 53 -8.65 1.49 -3.56
C LEU A 53 -7.84 1.54 -2.27
N LEU A 54 -7.27 0.41 -1.84
CA LEU A 54 -6.42 0.33 -0.65
C LEU A 54 -5.04 1.00 -0.80
N MET A 55 -4.67 1.44 -2.03
CA MET A 55 -3.45 2.25 -2.24
C MET A 55 -3.46 3.58 -1.51
N ALA A 56 -4.62 4.07 -1.12
CA ALA A 56 -4.78 5.24 -0.25
C ALA A 56 -3.87 5.18 0.98
N SER A 57 -3.66 3.99 1.55
CA SER A 57 -2.76 3.78 2.70
C SER A 57 -1.30 4.13 2.41
N ALA A 58 -0.84 3.97 1.18
CA ALA A 58 0.52 4.32 0.76
C ALA A 58 0.66 5.82 0.46
N LEU A 59 -0.35 6.36 -0.24
CA LEU A 59 -0.34 7.75 -0.72
C LEU A 59 -0.61 8.77 0.40
N GLY A 60 -1.18 8.36 1.53
CA GLY A 60 -1.47 9.25 2.66
C GLY A 60 -0.23 9.79 3.39
N SER A 61 0.85 9.01 3.44
CA SER A 61 2.05 9.35 4.20
C SER A 61 2.69 10.69 3.82
N PRO A 62 2.90 11.06 2.54
CA PRO A 62 3.46 12.35 2.17
C PRO A 62 2.62 13.54 2.65
N PHE A 63 1.28 13.44 2.59
CA PHE A 63 0.40 14.53 3.01
C PHE A 63 0.38 14.73 4.52
N LEU A 64 0.56 13.65 5.30
CA LEU A 64 0.82 13.76 6.75
C LEU A 64 2.09 14.56 7.05
N VAL A 65 3.16 14.29 6.31
CA VAL A 65 4.43 15.01 6.45
C VAL A 65 4.25 16.50 6.09
N VAL A 66 3.54 16.81 5.00
CA VAL A 66 3.26 18.18 4.58
C VAL A 66 2.46 18.94 5.65
N LEU A 67 1.42 18.32 6.22
CA LEU A 67 0.64 18.95 7.30
C LEU A 67 1.50 19.20 8.55
N ALA A 68 2.37 18.26 8.89
CA ALA A 68 3.27 18.40 10.03
C ALA A 68 4.27 19.55 9.85
N GLN A 69 4.87 19.67 8.65
CA GLN A 69 5.84 20.72 8.34
C GLN A 69 5.25 22.13 8.43
N ASN A 70 3.97 22.28 8.16
CA ASN A 70 3.26 23.55 8.25
C ASN A 70 2.97 23.97 9.71
N ARG A 71 3.19 23.10 10.71
CA ARG A 71 2.72 23.29 12.09
C ARG A 71 3.81 23.26 13.16
N ALA A 72 5.02 22.75 12.87
CA ALA A 72 6.06 22.61 13.87
C ALA A 72 7.47 22.61 13.27
N ASP A 73 8.50 22.74 14.11
CA ASP A 73 9.91 22.74 13.70
C ASP A 73 10.31 21.46 12.98
N GLY A 74 10.67 21.61 11.70
CA GLY A 74 10.79 20.49 10.75
C GLY A 74 11.82 19.41 11.09
N ALA A 75 12.93 19.75 11.76
CA ALA A 75 14.01 18.79 12.06
C ALA A 75 13.61 17.74 13.11
N ALA A 76 12.96 18.14 14.19
CA ALA A 76 12.47 17.24 15.24
C ALA A 76 11.37 16.30 14.71
N LEU A 77 10.52 16.80 13.82
CA LEU A 77 9.48 16.02 13.18
C LEU A 77 10.02 14.95 12.25
N LEU A 78 11.06 15.25 11.45
CA LEU A 78 11.68 14.26 10.57
C LEU A 78 12.28 13.10 11.38
N GLY A 79 12.94 13.38 12.50
CA GLY A 79 13.39 12.36 13.43
C GLY A 79 12.25 11.50 13.96
N GLY A 80 11.15 12.13 14.37
CA GLY A 80 9.94 11.45 14.83
C GLY A 80 9.34 10.51 13.77
N PHE A 81 9.26 10.93 12.51
CA PHE A 81 8.77 10.08 11.41
C PHE A 81 9.69 8.88 11.11
N LEU A 82 11.03 9.07 11.18
CA LEU A 82 11.97 7.97 11.01
C LEU A 82 11.83 6.92 12.10
N VAL A 83 11.75 7.36 13.36
CA VAL A 83 11.53 6.46 14.51
C VAL A 83 10.17 5.75 14.36
N ALA A 84 9.11 6.48 14.06
CA ALA A 84 7.77 5.94 13.85
C ALA A 84 7.76 4.87 12.74
N SER A 85 8.39 5.14 11.60
CA SER A 85 8.48 4.21 10.48
C SER A 85 9.23 2.92 10.85
N SER A 86 10.37 3.07 11.54
CA SER A 86 11.20 1.93 11.95
C SER A 86 10.50 1.03 12.96
N LEU A 87 9.88 1.62 13.98
CA LEU A 87 9.09 0.89 14.97
C LEU A 87 7.88 0.21 14.34
N ALA A 88 7.16 0.91 13.46
CA ALA A 88 6.01 0.34 12.74
C ALA A 88 6.43 -0.87 11.92
N SER A 89 7.56 -0.81 11.21
CA SER A 89 8.06 -1.92 10.39
C SER A 89 8.38 -3.15 11.24
N THR A 90 9.00 -2.95 12.41
CA THR A 90 9.39 -4.04 13.31
C THR A 90 8.16 -4.75 13.89
N VAL A 91 7.19 -3.98 14.40
CA VAL A 91 6.00 -4.55 15.04
C VAL A 91 5.04 -5.16 14.01
N SER A 92 4.88 -4.51 12.87
CA SER A 92 3.89 -4.90 11.86
C SER A 92 4.15 -6.25 11.23
N ALA A 93 5.41 -6.62 10.98
CA ALA A 93 5.74 -7.83 10.25
C ALA A 93 5.23 -9.09 10.94
N SER A 94 5.46 -9.19 12.25
CA SER A 94 5.06 -10.35 13.05
C SER A 94 3.53 -10.41 13.24
N VAL A 95 2.90 -9.27 13.55
CA VAL A 95 1.45 -9.23 13.83
C VAL A 95 0.64 -9.51 12.57
N TRP A 96 0.93 -8.79 11.49
CA TRP A 96 0.19 -8.96 10.23
C TRP A 96 0.52 -10.27 9.52
N GLY A 97 1.76 -10.80 9.67
CA GLY A 97 2.13 -12.10 9.13
C GLY A 97 1.29 -13.19 9.75
N TYR A 98 1.27 -13.29 11.08
CA TYR A 98 0.45 -14.26 11.80
C TYR A 98 -1.05 -14.16 11.47
N MET A 99 -1.55 -12.94 11.33
CA MET A 99 -2.96 -12.74 10.96
C MET A 99 -3.23 -13.11 9.49
N ALA A 100 -2.27 -12.91 8.60
CA ALA A 100 -2.41 -13.24 7.18
C ALA A 100 -2.44 -14.75 6.94
N ASP A 101 -1.74 -15.53 7.78
CA ASP A 101 -1.79 -16.99 7.75
C ASP A 101 -3.20 -17.53 8.11
N ALA A 102 -3.95 -16.78 8.92
CA ALA A 102 -5.33 -17.14 9.25
C ALA A 102 -6.36 -16.63 8.23
N SER A 103 -6.18 -15.42 7.69
CA SER A 103 -7.02 -14.83 6.65
C SER A 103 -6.36 -13.58 6.08
N SER A 104 -5.84 -13.69 4.89
CA SER A 104 -5.25 -12.57 4.13
C SER A 104 -6.29 -11.49 3.80
N ARG A 105 -7.55 -11.88 3.55
CA ARG A 105 -8.68 -10.97 3.36
C ARG A 105 -8.94 -10.10 4.59
N GLN A 106 -8.98 -10.70 5.78
CA GLN A 106 -9.20 -9.95 7.03
C GLN A 106 -8.08 -8.95 7.31
N VAL A 107 -6.85 -9.27 6.96
CA VAL A 107 -5.72 -8.35 7.06
C VAL A 107 -5.90 -7.15 6.14
N MET A 108 -6.36 -7.35 4.89
CA MET A 108 -6.67 -6.25 3.97
C MET A 108 -7.79 -5.36 4.53
N ILE A 109 -8.86 -5.94 5.07
CA ILE A 109 -9.99 -5.20 5.65
C ILE A 109 -9.53 -4.36 6.84
N ARG A 110 -8.85 -4.98 7.81
CA ARG A 110 -8.42 -4.29 9.05
C ARG A 110 -7.35 -3.24 8.76
N GLY A 111 -6.38 -3.55 7.90
CA GLY A 111 -5.36 -2.59 7.47
C GLY A 111 -5.97 -1.43 6.70
N GLY A 112 -6.91 -1.70 5.79
CA GLY A 112 -7.63 -0.68 5.03
C GLY A 112 -8.47 0.23 5.92
N ALA A 113 -9.25 -0.35 6.84
CA ALA A 113 -10.07 0.40 7.80
C ALA A 113 -9.21 1.30 8.69
N LEU A 114 -8.11 0.78 9.21
CA LEU A 114 -7.19 1.55 10.05
C LEU A 114 -6.56 2.71 9.26
N ALA A 115 -6.13 2.48 8.02
CA ALA A 115 -5.58 3.53 7.17
C ALA A 115 -6.62 4.61 6.85
N ALA A 116 -7.86 4.22 6.52
CA ALA A 116 -8.94 5.15 6.26
C ALA A 116 -9.25 6.00 7.49
N LEU A 117 -9.32 5.38 8.67
CA LEU A 117 -9.57 6.06 9.94
C LEU A 117 -8.48 7.09 10.25
N VAL A 118 -7.21 6.76 10.03
CA VAL A 118 -6.11 7.71 10.24
C VAL A 118 -6.20 8.86 9.24
N CYS A 119 -6.38 8.59 7.94
CA CYS A 119 -6.44 9.64 6.92
C CYS A 119 -7.62 10.60 7.18
N LEU A 120 -8.81 10.06 7.46
CA LEU A 120 -10.01 10.87 7.74
C LEU A 120 -9.88 11.61 9.08
N GLY A 121 -9.35 10.94 10.12
CA GLY A 121 -9.16 11.55 11.43
C GLY A 121 -8.17 12.70 11.40
N VAL A 122 -7.02 12.53 10.74
CA VAL A 122 -6.03 13.61 10.59
C VAL A 122 -6.58 14.75 9.74
N ALA A 123 -7.31 14.45 8.67
CA ALA A 123 -7.96 15.48 7.85
C ALA A 123 -9.00 16.26 8.65
N ALA A 124 -9.83 15.61 9.43
CA ALA A 124 -10.83 16.25 10.30
C ALA A 124 -10.15 17.15 11.35
N VAL A 125 -9.08 16.69 11.99
CA VAL A 125 -8.29 17.47 12.94
C VAL A 125 -7.67 18.68 12.25
N ALA A 126 -7.10 18.52 11.06
CA ALA A 126 -6.50 19.63 10.31
C ALA A 126 -7.53 20.68 9.88
N LEU A 127 -8.77 20.28 9.59
CA LEU A 127 -9.87 21.18 9.26
C LEU A 127 -10.47 21.89 10.48
N ALA A 128 -10.60 21.19 11.60
CA ALA A 128 -11.11 21.76 12.84
C ALA A 128 -10.11 22.69 13.53
N ASP A 129 -8.84 22.55 13.22
CA ASP A 129 -7.71 23.33 13.73
C ASP A 129 -7.70 23.55 15.26
N PRO A 130 -7.86 22.48 16.07
CA PRO A 130 -7.82 22.63 17.52
C PRO A 130 -6.42 22.98 18.01
N ALA A 131 -6.32 23.62 19.19
CA ALA A 131 -5.04 24.07 19.76
C ALA A 131 -3.97 22.95 19.89
N TRP A 132 -4.40 21.71 20.12
CA TRP A 132 -3.49 20.55 20.21
C TRP A 132 -2.98 20.02 18.85
N ASN A 133 -3.51 20.54 17.74
CA ASN A 133 -3.01 20.20 16.38
C ASN A 133 -1.54 20.61 16.17
N GLY A 134 -1.04 21.56 16.93
CA GLY A 134 0.37 21.97 16.93
C GLY A 134 1.31 21.09 17.78
N LEU A 135 0.80 20.07 18.46
CA LEU A 135 1.65 19.19 19.29
C LEU A 135 2.59 18.37 18.41
N THR A 136 3.87 18.41 18.74
CA THR A 136 4.95 17.78 17.95
C THR A 136 4.83 16.27 17.83
N TRP A 137 4.15 15.60 18.77
CA TRP A 137 3.96 14.15 18.76
C TRP A 137 2.77 13.66 17.95
N PHE A 138 1.78 14.53 17.66
CA PHE A 138 0.52 14.13 17.01
C PHE A 138 0.75 13.49 15.63
N TYR A 139 1.46 14.20 14.74
CA TYR A 139 1.71 13.71 13.39
C TYR A 139 2.63 12.47 13.32
N PRO A 140 3.72 12.37 14.12
CA PRO A 140 4.50 11.13 14.20
C PRO A 140 3.69 9.92 14.69
N VAL A 141 2.78 10.09 15.65
CA VAL A 141 1.89 9.02 16.11
C VAL A 141 0.90 8.62 15.01
N ALA A 142 0.27 9.59 14.34
CA ALA A 142 -0.61 9.32 13.22
C ALA A 142 0.14 8.59 12.08
N PHE A 143 1.36 9.00 11.79
CA PHE A 143 2.23 8.36 10.81
C PHE A 143 2.61 6.93 11.21
N PHE A 144 2.90 6.69 12.48
CA PHE A 144 3.16 5.35 13.02
C PHE A 144 1.98 4.41 12.77
N VAL A 145 0.78 4.86 13.12
CA VAL A 145 -0.45 4.06 12.93
C VAL A 145 -0.73 3.83 11.44
N LEU A 146 -0.55 4.84 10.59
CA LEU A 146 -0.71 4.70 9.14
C LEU A 146 0.33 3.73 8.55
N SER A 147 1.55 3.74 9.04
CA SER A 147 2.62 2.83 8.61
C SER A 147 2.32 1.38 8.99
N ILE A 148 1.77 1.14 10.18
CA ILE A 148 1.24 -0.17 10.58
C ILE A 148 0.13 -0.62 9.64
N ALA A 149 -0.86 0.24 9.40
CA ALA A 149 -1.99 -0.03 8.53
C ALA A 149 -1.54 -0.37 7.10
N HIS A 150 -0.62 0.44 6.54
CA HIS A 150 -0.04 0.20 5.23
C HIS A 150 0.71 -1.13 5.14
N SER A 151 1.45 -1.49 6.18
CA SER A 151 2.14 -2.79 6.25
C SER A 151 1.15 -3.95 6.21
N GLY A 152 0.01 -3.84 6.91
CA GLY A 152 -1.07 -4.82 6.86
C GLY A 152 -1.66 -4.96 5.46
N VAL A 153 -2.04 -3.86 4.84
CA VAL A 153 -2.54 -3.86 3.45
C VAL A 153 -1.51 -4.51 2.51
N ARG A 154 -0.23 -4.19 2.67
CA ARG A 154 0.85 -4.73 1.84
C ARG A 154 1.03 -6.24 2.00
N ILE A 155 0.99 -6.74 3.22
CA ILE A 155 1.09 -8.18 3.51
C ILE A 155 -0.18 -8.88 3.01
N GLY A 156 -1.35 -8.46 3.46
CA GLY A 156 -2.61 -9.09 3.10
C GLY A 156 -2.82 -9.22 1.58
N ARG A 157 -2.56 -8.16 0.81
CA ARG A 157 -2.71 -8.22 -0.65
C ARG A 157 -1.72 -9.17 -1.34
N LYS A 158 -0.50 -9.31 -0.80
CA LYS A 158 0.50 -10.25 -1.35
C LYS A 158 0.10 -11.68 -1.09
N THR A 159 -0.27 -12.00 0.14
CA THR A 159 -0.73 -13.32 0.55
C THR A 159 -2.00 -13.68 -0.21
N TYR A 160 -3.01 -12.81 -0.22
CA TYR A 160 -4.26 -13.03 -0.95
C TYR A 160 -4.04 -13.35 -2.44
N LEU A 161 -3.14 -12.61 -3.11
CA LEU A 161 -2.83 -12.86 -4.52
C LEU A 161 -2.20 -14.24 -4.73
N VAL A 162 -1.31 -14.64 -3.83
CA VAL A 162 -0.62 -15.94 -3.90
C VAL A 162 -1.61 -17.09 -3.68
N ASP A 163 -2.51 -16.95 -2.72
CA ASP A 163 -3.50 -17.96 -2.36
C ASP A 163 -4.58 -18.08 -3.46
N MET A 164 -5.01 -16.95 -4.02
CA MET A 164 -5.98 -16.92 -5.11
C MET A 164 -5.41 -17.49 -6.42
N ALA A 165 -4.13 -17.26 -6.70
CA ALA A 165 -3.48 -17.65 -7.93
C ALA A 165 -2.85 -19.04 -7.83
N GLY A 166 -3.66 -20.10 -7.96
CA GLY A 166 -3.14 -21.46 -7.97
C GLY A 166 -2.18 -21.75 -9.15
N GLY A 167 -1.06 -22.42 -8.87
CA GLY A 167 -0.17 -22.98 -9.88
C GLY A 167 0.46 -21.96 -10.85
N THR A 168 0.27 -22.17 -12.15
CA THR A 168 0.92 -21.39 -13.23
C THR A 168 0.38 -19.96 -13.40
N LYS A 169 -0.81 -19.66 -12.90
CA LYS A 169 -1.46 -18.34 -13.03
C LYS A 169 -0.82 -17.25 -12.16
N ARG A 170 0.00 -17.62 -11.17
CA ARG A 170 0.60 -16.68 -10.22
C ARG A 170 1.43 -15.58 -10.88
N THR A 171 2.22 -15.94 -11.89
CA THR A 171 3.07 -15.00 -12.63
C THR A 171 2.21 -13.98 -13.38
N ASP A 172 1.21 -14.44 -14.12
CA ASP A 172 0.33 -13.58 -14.92
C ASP A 172 -0.49 -12.65 -14.05
N TYR A 173 -1.09 -13.15 -12.97
CA TYR A 173 -1.85 -12.34 -12.02
C TYR A 173 -0.97 -11.28 -11.34
N THR A 174 0.26 -11.63 -10.98
CA THR A 174 1.20 -10.68 -10.39
C THR A 174 1.60 -9.61 -11.40
N ALA A 175 1.93 -9.99 -12.63
CA ALA A 175 2.33 -9.06 -13.69
C ALA A 175 1.21 -8.08 -14.03
N VAL A 176 0.00 -8.60 -14.34
CA VAL A 176 -1.18 -7.77 -14.66
C VAL A 176 -1.54 -6.84 -13.50
N SER A 177 -1.64 -7.40 -12.30
CA SER A 177 -1.96 -6.62 -11.12
C SER A 177 -0.94 -5.50 -10.85
N ASN A 178 0.36 -5.77 -10.99
CA ASN A 178 1.40 -4.75 -10.79
C ASN A 178 1.37 -3.68 -11.88
N THR A 179 1.14 -4.04 -13.14
CA THR A 179 1.04 -3.09 -14.25
C THR A 179 -0.14 -2.15 -14.06
N VAL A 180 -1.33 -2.69 -13.80
CA VAL A 180 -2.53 -1.89 -13.56
C VAL A 180 -2.35 -0.96 -12.37
N ILE A 181 -1.82 -1.49 -11.27
CA ILE A 181 -1.57 -0.70 -10.06
C ILE A 181 -0.50 0.37 -10.30
N GLY A 182 0.54 0.10 -11.08
CA GLY A 182 1.54 1.12 -11.45
C GLY A 182 0.92 2.31 -12.18
N VAL A 183 0.04 2.06 -13.16
CA VAL A 183 -0.70 3.12 -13.86
C VAL A 183 -1.63 3.87 -12.92
N LEU A 184 -2.39 3.15 -12.09
CA LEU A 184 -3.29 3.76 -11.12
C LEU A 184 -2.56 4.58 -10.06
N LEU A 185 -1.36 4.17 -9.63
CA LEU A 185 -0.51 4.97 -8.73
C LEU A 185 -0.15 6.33 -9.33
N LEU A 186 0.21 6.36 -10.62
CA LEU A 186 0.51 7.63 -11.30
C LEU A 186 -0.72 8.52 -11.38
N VAL A 187 -1.86 7.97 -11.78
CA VAL A 187 -3.12 8.73 -11.88
C VAL A 187 -3.58 9.23 -10.51
N LEU A 188 -3.66 8.35 -9.51
CA LEU A 188 -4.12 8.71 -8.18
C LEU A 188 -3.12 9.60 -7.45
N GLY A 189 -1.83 9.41 -7.66
CA GLY A 189 -0.79 10.31 -7.17
C GLY A 189 -0.94 11.71 -7.74
N GLY A 190 -1.14 11.82 -9.06
CA GLY A 190 -1.40 13.08 -9.74
C GLY A 190 -2.69 13.77 -9.26
N VAL A 191 -3.79 13.02 -9.15
CA VAL A 191 -5.07 13.53 -8.62
C VAL A 191 -4.90 14.02 -7.17
N SER A 192 -4.26 13.22 -6.32
CA SER A 192 -4.03 13.59 -4.92
C SER A 192 -3.12 14.81 -4.79
N ALA A 193 -2.10 14.92 -5.65
CA ALA A 193 -1.24 16.09 -5.71
C ALA A 193 -2.03 17.35 -6.15
N ALA A 194 -2.87 17.24 -7.18
CA ALA A 194 -3.73 18.33 -7.62
C ALA A 194 -4.72 18.78 -6.52
N VAL A 195 -5.37 17.83 -5.85
CA VAL A 195 -6.27 18.12 -4.72
C VAL A 195 -5.51 18.77 -3.56
N SER A 196 -4.25 18.41 -3.34
CA SER A 196 -3.43 18.99 -2.27
C SER A 196 -3.09 20.47 -2.49
N LEU A 197 -3.28 21.02 -3.68
CA LEU A 197 -3.19 22.48 -3.94
C LEU A 197 -4.25 23.27 -3.17
N LEU A 198 -5.38 22.62 -2.85
CA LEU A 198 -6.42 23.18 -1.97
C LEU A 198 -6.08 23.03 -0.48
N GLY A 199 -5.04 22.28 -0.17
CA GLY A 199 -4.57 21.92 1.16
C GLY A 199 -4.40 20.39 1.32
N ALA A 200 -3.36 19.96 2.01
CA ALA A 200 -3.04 18.54 2.18
C ALA A 200 -4.16 17.75 2.90
N GLN A 201 -4.96 18.41 3.74
CA GLN A 201 -6.13 17.81 4.39
C GLN A 201 -7.18 17.30 3.40
N TRP A 202 -7.37 17.98 2.26
CA TRP A 202 -8.30 17.55 1.22
C TRP A 202 -7.82 16.30 0.49
N ALA A 203 -6.52 16.20 0.25
CA ALA A 203 -5.93 14.97 -0.29
C ALA A 203 -6.11 13.80 0.69
N LEU A 204 -5.92 14.02 2.00
CA LEU A 204 -6.17 12.98 3.02
C LEU A 204 -7.65 12.59 3.10
N LEU A 205 -8.59 13.52 2.94
CA LEU A 205 -10.02 13.20 2.86
C LEU A 205 -10.33 12.31 1.66
N LEU A 206 -9.81 12.66 0.47
CA LEU A 206 -9.96 11.84 -0.73
C LEU A 206 -9.41 10.43 -0.52
N LEU A 207 -8.18 10.33 -0.01
CA LEU A 207 -7.53 9.05 0.23
C LEU A 207 -8.23 8.25 1.33
N GLY A 208 -8.70 8.90 2.37
CA GLY A 208 -9.50 8.27 3.43
C GLY A 208 -10.81 7.69 2.90
N ALA A 209 -11.53 8.45 2.07
CA ALA A 209 -12.76 7.97 1.41
C ALA A 209 -12.46 6.75 0.50
N MET A 210 -11.39 6.82 -0.28
CA MET A 210 -10.93 5.66 -1.06
C MET A 210 -10.60 4.45 -0.17
N GLY A 211 -9.96 4.67 0.98
CA GLY A 211 -9.67 3.61 1.95
C GLY A 211 -10.93 2.95 2.50
N VAL A 212 -11.98 3.73 2.79
CA VAL A 212 -13.29 3.20 3.18
C VAL A 212 -13.89 2.33 2.09
N LEU A 213 -13.91 2.83 0.84
CA LEU A 213 -14.41 2.06 -0.30
C LEU A 213 -13.60 0.78 -0.52
N GLY A 214 -12.27 0.85 -0.39
CA GLY A 214 -11.38 -0.31 -0.51
C GLY A 214 -11.62 -1.35 0.58
N THR A 215 -11.86 -0.92 1.80
CA THR A 215 -12.23 -1.78 2.92
C THR A 215 -13.55 -2.51 2.65
N PHE A 216 -14.56 -1.75 2.23
CA PHE A 216 -15.87 -2.31 1.87
C PHE A 216 -15.76 -3.27 0.69
N TRP A 217 -14.97 -2.93 -0.33
CA TRP A 217 -14.75 -3.83 -1.47
C TRP A 217 -14.02 -5.10 -1.08
N SER A 218 -13.02 -4.98 -0.19
CA SER A 218 -12.29 -6.14 0.36
C SER A 218 -13.20 -7.09 1.13
N TRP A 219 -14.26 -6.56 1.76
CA TRP A 219 -15.24 -7.39 2.46
C TRP A 219 -16.07 -8.28 1.52
N LYS A 220 -16.25 -7.87 0.26
CA LYS A 220 -16.92 -8.66 -0.78
C LYS A 220 -16.05 -9.75 -1.38
N LEU A 221 -14.74 -9.69 -1.19
CA LEU A 221 -13.84 -10.72 -1.69
C LEU A 221 -14.14 -12.07 -1.03
N LYS A 222 -13.98 -13.15 -1.80
CA LYS A 222 -14.09 -14.50 -1.25
C LYS A 222 -12.89 -14.79 -0.35
N GLU A 223 -13.09 -15.62 0.67
CA GLU A 223 -11.97 -16.16 1.43
C GLU A 223 -11.18 -17.10 0.52
N VAL A 224 -9.86 -16.99 0.57
CA VAL A 224 -8.92 -17.87 -0.14
C VAL A 224 -8.01 -18.50 0.92
N GLU A 225 -7.94 -19.81 0.93
CA GLU A 225 -7.09 -20.64 1.80
C GLU A 225 -5.94 -21.27 1.01
#